data_81d5b87fdc956ade4fd1f41e93f119fd
#
_entry.id   81d5b87fdc956ade4fd1f41e93f119fd
#
_cell.length_a   1.000
_cell.length_b   1.000
_cell.length_c   1.000
_cell.angle_alpha   90.00
_cell.angle_beta   90.00
_cell.angle_gamma   90.00
#
_symmetry.space_group_name_H-M   'P 1'
#
loop_
_entity.id
_entity.type
_entity.pdbx_description
1 polymer ?
#
loop_
_entity_poly.entity_id
_entity_poly.type
_entity_poly.pdbx_seq_one_letter_code
_entity_poly.pdbx_strand_id
1 'polypeptide(L)'
;MPGLRQADDATFVTAMQRINSAILNGWFALAFVGAPLLIAATTALHLRTGTRAALPWLTAALVLYVAMLAITFAVNVPLNNTLDAAHTQLPALRAHFEDKWVRWNLVRTLTTTAALACLIRGVLGYSSVSSAGSS
;
A
#
# COMPACT_ATOMS: atom_id res chain seq x y z
N MET A 1 -5.54 12.17 -8.92
CA MET A 1 -5.44 12.12 -10.38
C MET A 1 -5.87 13.42 -11.10
N PRO A 2 -5.35 14.62 -10.77
CA PRO A 2 -5.84 15.87 -11.36
C PRO A 2 -5.69 15.92 -12.90
N GLY A 3 -4.58 15.43 -13.44
CA GLY A 3 -4.33 15.46 -14.89
C GLY A 3 -5.23 14.52 -15.72
N LEU A 4 -5.56 13.34 -15.20
CA LEU A 4 -6.45 12.40 -15.89
C LEU A 4 -7.92 12.80 -15.80
N ARG A 5 -8.30 13.63 -14.82
CA ARG A 5 -9.67 14.16 -14.72
C ARG A 5 -10.08 15.05 -15.91
N GLN A 6 -9.10 15.70 -16.53
CA GLN A 6 -9.29 16.60 -17.69
C GLN A 6 -9.25 15.86 -19.03
N ALA A 7 -8.86 14.58 -19.04
CA ALA A 7 -8.83 13.76 -20.23
C ALA A 7 -10.24 13.30 -20.63
N ASP A 8 -10.45 13.04 -21.92
CA ASP A 8 -11.65 12.34 -22.39
C ASP A 8 -11.73 10.90 -21.83
N ASP A 9 -12.91 10.28 -21.89
CA ASP A 9 -13.17 9.00 -21.26
C ASP A 9 -12.32 7.87 -21.84
N ALA A 10 -12.05 7.88 -23.14
CA ALA A 10 -11.24 6.86 -23.80
C ALA A 10 -9.75 6.97 -23.38
N THR A 11 -9.24 8.18 -23.32
CA THR A 11 -7.87 8.46 -22.85
C THR A 11 -7.72 8.08 -21.38
N PHE A 12 -8.71 8.40 -20.53
CA PHE A 12 -8.71 8.02 -19.12
C PHE A 12 -8.63 6.50 -18.95
N VAL A 13 -9.54 5.76 -19.58
CA VAL A 13 -9.60 4.29 -19.48
C VAL A 13 -8.32 3.65 -20.01
N THR A 14 -7.85 4.08 -21.20
CA THR A 14 -6.62 3.55 -21.80
C THR A 14 -5.39 3.80 -20.92
N ALA A 15 -5.27 5.00 -20.34
CA ALA A 15 -4.17 5.32 -19.45
C ALA A 15 -4.20 4.45 -18.19
N MET A 16 -5.37 4.25 -17.58
CA MET A 16 -5.52 3.41 -16.39
C MET A 16 -5.19 1.95 -16.67
N GLN A 17 -5.64 1.40 -17.81
CA GLN A 17 -5.30 0.03 -18.23
C GLN A 17 -3.78 -0.14 -18.42
N ARG A 18 -3.11 0.83 -19.06
CA ARG A 18 -1.65 0.81 -19.22
C ARG A 18 -0.91 0.89 -17.88
N ILE A 19 -1.37 1.75 -16.96
CA ILE A 19 -0.81 1.83 -15.61
C ILE A 19 -0.97 0.50 -14.87
N ASN A 20 -2.16 -0.10 -14.92
CA ASN A 20 -2.43 -1.40 -14.28
C ASN A 20 -1.49 -2.48 -14.79
N SER A 21 -1.33 -2.61 -16.12
CA SER A 21 -0.43 -3.60 -16.71
C SER A 21 1.05 -3.33 -16.41
N ALA A 22 1.48 -2.06 -16.38
CA ALA A 22 2.85 -1.69 -16.09
C ALA A 22 3.25 -1.95 -14.61
N ILE A 23 2.31 -1.78 -13.67
CA ILE A 23 2.55 -2.04 -12.24
C ILE A 23 2.68 -3.54 -11.97
N LEU A 24 2.03 -4.42 -12.73
CA LEU A 24 2.07 -5.87 -12.55
C LEU A 24 3.39 -6.48 -13.08
N ASN A 25 4.51 -6.02 -12.55
CA ASN A 25 5.84 -6.54 -12.88
C ASN A 25 6.47 -7.26 -11.67
N GLY A 26 7.50 -8.09 -11.92
CA GLY A 26 8.15 -8.89 -10.89
C GLY A 26 8.79 -8.07 -9.77
N TRP A 27 9.34 -6.90 -10.07
CA TRP A 27 9.92 -5.99 -9.08
C TRP A 27 8.88 -5.43 -8.12
N PHE A 28 7.72 -5.02 -8.67
CA PHE A 28 6.60 -4.58 -7.85
C PHE A 28 6.10 -5.71 -6.95
N ALA A 29 5.90 -6.92 -7.51
CA ALA A 29 5.46 -8.08 -6.75
C ALA A 29 6.44 -8.42 -5.62
N LEU A 30 7.75 -8.39 -5.90
CA LEU A 30 8.81 -8.62 -4.91
C LEU A 30 8.76 -7.59 -3.77
N ALA A 31 8.64 -6.31 -4.09
CA ALA A 31 8.54 -5.26 -3.07
C ALA A 31 7.23 -5.36 -2.27
N PHE A 32 6.13 -5.62 -2.96
CA PHE A 32 4.79 -5.66 -2.38
C PHE A 32 4.57 -6.83 -1.42
N VAL A 33 5.17 -8.00 -1.72
CA VAL A 33 5.11 -9.19 -0.86
C VAL A 33 6.30 -9.23 0.10
N GLY A 34 7.48 -8.80 -0.33
CA GLY A 34 8.69 -8.82 0.48
C GLY A 34 8.63 -7.89 1.70
N ALA A 35 8.04 -6.70 1.54
CA ALA A 35 7.95 -5.74 2.65
C ALA A 35 7.21 -6.31 3.88
N PRO A 36 5.99 -6.88 3.78
CA PRO A 36 5.31 -7.42 4.95
C PRO A 36 6.04 -8.64 5.55
N LEU A 37 6.70 -9.45 4.73
CA LEU A 37 7.51 -10.57 5.21
C LEU A 37 8.71 -10.08 6.04
N LEU A 38 9.39 -9.02 5.58
CA LEU A 38 10.49 -8.42 6.33
C LEU A 38 10.00 -7.78 7.64
N ILE A 39 8.86 -7.08 7.63
CA ILE A 39 8.27 -6.51 8.84
C ILE A 39 7.92 -7.63 9.83
N ALA A 40 7.30 -8.71 9.36
CA ALA A 40 6.93 -9.86 10.20
C ALA A 40 8.19 -10.54 10.79
N ALA A 41 9.21 -10.78 9.98
CA ALA A 41 10.48 -11.37 10.43
C ALA A 41 11.17 -10.48 11.49
N THR A 42 11.23 -9.17 11.24
CA THR A 42 11.79 -8.21 12.20
C THR A 42 11.00 -8.19 13.50
N THR A 43 9.67 -8.20 13.43
CA THR A 43 8.81 -8.27 14.61
C THR A 43 9.06 -9.55 15.42
N ALA A 44 9.16 -10.70 14.74
CA ALA A 44 9.45 -11.99 15.39
C ALA A 44 10.82 -12.02 16.06
N LEU A 45 11.84 -11.42 15.44
CA LEU A 45 13.16 -11.29 16.03
C LEU A 45 13.14 -10.46 17.32
N HIS A 46 12.45 -9.32 17.32
CA HIS A 46 12.32 -8.46 18.51
C HIS A 46 11.53 -9.13 19.64
N LEU A 47 10.58 -10.01 19.32
CA LEU A 47 9.91 -10.84 20.32
C LEU A 47 10.86 -11.81 21.02
N ARG A 48 11.82 -12.38 20.28
CA ARG A 48 12.82 -13.32 20.81
C ARG A 48 13.94 -12.65 21.61
N THR A 49 14.40 -11.49 21.15
CA THR A 49 15.54 -10.77 21.77
C THR A 49 15.14 -9.93 22.98
N GLY A 50 13.84 -9.81 23.28
CA GLY A 50 13.35 -9.05 24.44
C GLY A 50 13.43 -7.52 24.27
N THR A 51 13.81 -7.01 23.12
CA THR A 51 13.86 -5.57 22.80
C THR A 51 12.45 -5.03 22.56
N ARG A 52 11.77 -4.65 23.64
CA ARG A 52 10.33 -4.32 23.61
C ARG A 52 9.98 -2.93 23.10
N ALA A 53 10.96 -2.01 23.05
CA ALA A 53 10.70 -0.61 22.66
C ALA A 53 10.19 -0.44 21.23
N ALA A 54 10.67 -1.26 20.28
CA ALA A 54 10.25 -1.21 18.87
C ALA A 54 8.97 -2.02 18.58
N LEU A 55 8.62 -3.00 19.43
CA LEU A 55 7.54 -3.96 19.17
C LEU A 55 6.18 -3.32 18.87
N PRO A 56 5.66 -2.35 19.65
CA PRO A 56 4.36 -1.77 19.36
C PRO A 56 4.32 -1.09 17.99
N TRP A 57 5.41 -0.45 17.59
CA TRP A 57 5.52 0.22 16.30
C TRP A 57 5.63 -0.77 15.14
N LEU A 58 6.41 -1.84 15.29
CA LEU A 58 6.52 -2.91 14.28
C LEU A 58 5.20 -3.64 14.11
N THR A 59 4.50 -3.94 15.20
CA THR A 59 3.19 -4.57 15.15
C THR A 59 2.16 -3.67 14.50
N ALA A 60 2.12 -2.38 14.85
CA ALA A 60 1.24 -1.41 14.21
C ALA A 60 1.53 -1.28 12.70
N ALA A 61 2.81 -1.24 12.31
CA ALA A 61 3.21 -1.19 10.91
C ALA A 61 2.74 -2.45 10.15
N LEU A 62 2.89 -3.63 10.74
CA LEU A 62 2.44 -4.90 10.14
C LEU A 62 0.92 -4.92 9.95
N VAL A 63 0.15 -4.53 10.97
CA VAL A 63 -1.32 -4.46 10.91
C VAL A 63 -1.78 -3.50 9.83
N LEU A 64 -1.19 -2.30 9.76
CA LEU A 64 -1.50 -1.31 8.74
C LEU A 64 -1.15 -1.81 7.33
N TYR A 65 -0.04 -2.51 7.18
CA TYR A 65 0.35 -3.08 5.89
C TYR A 65 -0.61 -4.20 5.45
N VAL A 66 -1.01 -5.08 6.37
CA VAL A 66 -2.01 -6.12 6.10
C VAL A 66 -3.36 -5.50 5.72
N ALA A 67 -3.78 -4.43 6.41
CA ALA A 67 -4.99 -3.70 6.05
C ALA A 67 -4.89 -3.11 4.63
N MET A 68 -3.75 -2.54 4.26
CA MET A 68 -3.50 -2.06 2.90
C MET A 68 -3.59 -3.18 1.86
N LEU A 69 -3.03 -4.36 2.16
CA LEU A 69 -3.16 -5.54 1.29
C LEU A 69 -4.62 -5.97 1.13
N ALA A 70 -5.37 -6.03 2.23
CA ALA A 70 -6.79 -6.36 2.20
C ALA A 70 -7.59 -5.39 1.32
N ILE A 71 -7.37 -4.08 1.47
CA ILE A 71 -7.99 -3.05 0.62
C ILE A 71 -7.60 -3.25 -0.86
N THR A 72 -6.32 -3.52 -1.12
CA THR A 72 -5.84 -3.74 -2.49
C THR A 72 -6.55 -4.91 -3.15
N PHE A 73 -6.57 -6.07 -2.51
CA PHE A 73 -7.14 -7.28 -3.10
C PHE A 73 -8.68 -7.31 -3.07
N ALA A 74 -9.31 -6.75 -2.05
CA ALA A 74 -10.77 -6.76 -1.94
C ALA A 74 -11.45 -5.66 -2.76
N VAL A 75 -10.77 -4.55 -3.04
CA VAL A 75 -11.39 -3.40 -3.68
C VAL A 75 -10.65 -2.97 -4.95
N ASN A 76 -9.34 -2.67 -4.84
CA ASN A 76 -8.62 -2.07 -5.97
C ASN A 76 -8.45 -3.05 -7.13
N VAL A 77 -8.09 -4.30 -6.86
CA VAL A 77 -7.93 -5.33 -7.91
C VAL A 77 -9.25 -5.62 -8.63
N PRO A 78 -10.39 -5.89 -7.96
CA PRO A 78 -11.66 -6.06 -8.65
C PRO A 78 -12.09 -4.84 -9.47
N LEU A 79 -11.88 -3.62 -8.95
CA LEU A 79 -12.17 -2.39 -9.70
C LEU A 79 -11.31 -2.29 -10.97
N ASN A 80 -10.01 -2.57 -10.88
CA ASN A 80 -9.12 -2.55 -12.02
C ASN A 80 -9.51 -3.60 -13.06
N ASN A 81 -9.86 -4.82 -12.63
CA ASN A 81 -10.33 -5.88 -13.52
C ASN A 81 -11.63 -5.50 -14.26
N THR A 82 -12.54 -4.81 -13.57
CA THR A 82 -13.77 -4.30 -14.19
C THR A 82 -13.45 -3.27 -15.28
N LEU A 83 -12.46 -2.41 -15.05
CA LEU A 83 -12.02 -1.42 -16.02
C LEU A 83 -11.31 -2.09 -17.22
N ASP A 84 -10.50 -3.11 -16.96
CA ASP A 84 -9.75 -3.83 -18.02
C ASP A 84 -10.68 -4.65 -18.93
N ALA A 85 -11.79 -5.18 -18.38
CA ALA A 85 -12.78 -5.94 -19.14
C ALA A 85 -13.74 -5.05 -19.97
N ALA A 86 -13.75 -3.74 -19.76
CA ALA A 86 -14.71 -2.85 -20.39
C ALA A 86 -14.22 -2.38 -21.76
N HIS A 87 -14.99 -2.70 -22.79
CA HIS A 87 -14.76 -2.25 -24.17
C HIS A 87 -15.83 -1.25 -24.65
N THR A 88 -16.92 -1.06 -23.89
CA THR A 88 -18.07 -0.22 -24.24
C THR A 88 -18.59 0.54 -23.04
N GLN A 89 -19.42 1.59 -23.24
CA GLN A 89 -20.03 2.42 -22.21
C GLN A 89 -19.02 3.15 -21.28
N LEU A 90 -17.96 3.69 -21.87
CA LEU A 90 -16.87 4.36 -21.16
C LEU A 90 -17.31 5.47 -20.20
N PRO A 91 -18.30 6.36 -20.52
CA PRO A 91 -18.70 7.45 -19.62
C PRO A 91 -19.32 6.94 -18.30
N ALA A 92 -20.25 5.97 -18.39
CA ALA A 92 -20.91 5.40 -17.21
C ALA A 92 -19.91 4.61 -16.34
N LEU A 93 -19.02 3.87 -16.98
CA LEU A 93 -17.96 3.14 -16.32
C LEU A 93 -17.01 4.06 -15.58
N ARG A 94 -16.56 5.14 -16.24
CA ARG A 94 -15.67 6.15 -15.65
C ARG A 94 -16.28 6.78 -14.41
N ALA A 95 -17.52 7.24 -14.49
CA ALA A 95 -18.20 7.88 -13.36
C ALA A 95 -18.29 6.95 -12.14
N HIS A 96 -18.59 5.66 -12.35
CA HIS A 96 -18.65 4.69 -11.25
C HIS A 96 -17.27 4.29 -10.71
N PHE A 97 -16.29 4.19 -11.60
CA PHE A 97 -14.91 3.77 -11.26
C PHE A 97 -14.13 4.87 -10.56
N GLU A 98 -14.10 6.10 -11.13
CA GLU A 98 -13.19 7.17 -10.72
C GLU A 98 -13.35 7.53 -9.25
N ASP A 99 -14.58 7.82 -8.80
CA ASP A 99 -14.81 8.24 -7.42
C ASP A 99 -14.50 7.13 -6.42
N LYS A 100 -14.90 5.90 -6.72
CA LYS A 100 -14.64 4.74 -5.86
C LYS A 100 -13.16 4.41 -5.80
N TRP A 101 -12.49 4.41 -6.95
CA TRP A 101 -11.06 4.14 -7.04
C TRP A 101 -10.23 5.20 -6.32
N VAL A 102 -10.51 6.50 -6.53
CA VAL A 102 -9.80 7.61 -5.87
C VAL A 102 -9.94 7.52 -4.36
N ARG A 103 -11.14 7.28 -3.85
CA ARG A 103 -11.40 7.14 -2.41
C ARG A 103 -10.59 5.99 -1.80
N TRP A 104 -10.67 4.80 -2.37
CA TRP A 104 -9.98 3.64 -1.83
C TRP A 104 -8.46 3.70 -2.02
N ASN A 105 -8.01 4.28 -3.13
CA ASN A 105 -6.59 4.52 -3.33
C ASN A 105 -6.03 5.55 -2.33
N LEU A 106 -6.81 6.55 -1.94
CA LEU A 106 -6.42 7.48 -0.87
C LEU A 106 -6.31 6.76 0.48
N VAL A 107 -7.30 5.94 0.85
CA VAL A 107 -7.25 5.13 2.09
C VAL A 107 -6.02 4.23 2.09
N ARG A 108 -5.74 3.55 0.98
CA ARG A 108 -4.54 2.71 0.81
C ARG A 108 -3.25 3.52 1.00
N THR A 109 -3.16 4.70 0.40
CA THR A 109 -1.99 5.59 0.52
C THR A 109 -1.78 6.03 1.96
N LEU A 110 -2.84 6.45 2.65
CA LEU A 110 -2.78 6.86 4.06
C LEU A 110 -2.34 5.70 4.97
N THR A 111 -2.88 4.51 4.77
CA THR A 111 -2.50 3.31 5.52
C THR A 111 -1.02 2.95 5.32
N THR A 112 -0.53 3.02 4.09
CA THR A 112 0.88 2.74 3.77
C THR A 112 1.81 3.79 4.37
N THR A 113 1.43 5.07 4.30
CA THR A 113 2.19 6.17 4.89
C THR A 113 2.25 6.05 6.42
N ALA A 114 1.13 5.69 7.05
CA ALA A 114 1.09 5.44 8.49
C ALA A 114 1.96 4.23 8.88
N ALA A 115 1.96 3.15 8.09
CA ALA A 115 2.84 2.00 8.30
C ALA A 115 4.31 2.40 8.25
N LEU A 116 4.70 3.22 7.26
CA LEU A 116 6.07 3.74 7.14
C LEU A 116 6.44 4.62 8.35
N ALA A 117 5.55 5.49 8.79
CA ALA A 117 5.78 6.32 9.98
C ALA A 117 5.99 5.45 11.24
N CYS A 118 5.23 4.38 11.40
CA CYS A 118 5.42 3.41 12.48
C CYS A 118 6.79 2.73 12.39
N LEU A 119 7.24 2.31 11.19
CA LEU A 119 8.57 1.72 11.01
C LEU A 119 9.69 2.69 11.41
N ILE A 120 9.60 3.94 10.96
CA ILE A 120 10.57 4.99 11.32
C ILE A 120 10.62 5.18 12.85
N ARG A 121 9.46 5.27 13.50
CA ARG A 121 9.38 5.38 14.98
C ARG A 121 9.97 4.16 15.68
N GLY A 122 9.75 2.96 15.15
CA GLY A 122 10.34 1.73 15.67
C GLY A 122 11.87 1.76 15.64
N VAL A 123 12.45 2.20 14.51
CA VAL A 123 13.90 2.33 14.35
C VAL A 123 14.47 3.37 15.31
N LEU A 124 13.87 4.55 15.41
CA LEU A 124 14.30 5.62 16.32
C LEU A 124 14.22 5.21 17.80
N GLY A 125 13.16 4.49 18.18
CA GLY A 125 13.02 3.96 19.55
C GLY A 125 14.06 2.90 19.90
N TYR A 126 14.45 2.09 18.93
CA TYR A 126 15.53 1.09 19.10
C TYR A 126 16.89 1.75 19.28
N SER A 127 17.24 2.73 18.45
CA SER A 127 18.53 3.41 18.52
C SER A 127 18.75 4.17 19.83
N SER A 128 17.73 4.78 20.39
CA SER A 128 17.82 5.50 21.68
C SER A 128 18.08 4.59 22.88
N VAL A 129 17.54 3.37 22.87
CA VAL A 129 17.78 2.37 23.92
C VAL A 129 19.19 1.77 23.81
N SER A 130 19.67 1.54 22.60
CA SER A 130 21.02 1.00 22.35
C SER A 130 22.12 1.96 22.77
N SER A 131 21.95 3.26 22.54
CA SER A 131 22.92 4.29 22.96
C SER A 131 22.97 4.50 24.47
N ALA A 132 21.85 4.34 25.19
CA ALA A 132 21.80 4.46 26.65
C ALA A 132 22.41 3.26 27.39
N GLY A 133 22.51 2.10 26.76
CA GLY A 133 23.12 0.88 27.34
C GLY A 133 24.62 0.75 27.14
N SER A 134 25.25 1.65 26.37
CA SER A 134 26.69 1.66 26.08
C SER A 134 27.49 2.72 26.89
N SER A 135 26.85 3.46 27.75
CA SER A 135 27.43 4.43 28.71
C SER A 135 27.47 3.87 30.11
#